data_fb9448442599fe7b8a59121a79f83bda
#
_entry.id   fb9448442599fe7b8a59121a79f83bda
#
_cell.length_a   1.000
_cell.length_b   1.000
_cell.length_c   1.000
_cell.angle_alpha   90.00
_cell.angle_beta   90.00
_cell.angle_gamma   90.00
#
_symmetry.space_group_name_H-M   'P 1'
#
loop_
_entity.id
_entity.type
_entity.pdbx_description
1 polymer ?
#
loop_
_entity_poly.entity_id
_entity_poly.type
_entity_poly.pdbx_seq_one_letter_code
_entity_poly.pdbx_strand_id
1 'polypeptide(L)'
;VIRFEQVSVRYDGTDRPTLSGVDLAVPEGELVLLVGPSGVGKSTLLGTVSGLVPHFTGGVLSGRVTVDGRDTRTHKPRELADLVGTVGQDPQAHFVTDTVEDELAYGMESLGLAPDVMRRRVEETLDLLGLAELRDRPIATLSGGQQQRVAIGSVLTPHPKVLVLDEPTSALDPAAAEEVLAVLQRLVHDLGTTVLMAEHRLERVVQYADQVVLLPAPGAAPVMGAPADIMAVSPVRPPVAELGLLAGWDPLPLSVRDARRGAGGLRARLESASPPAPSELPTPSKPSAPSELSTPSKPSAPSELAADVSVAGPPVPSGQRLGRLARLLGRTKAVEAPGPADPVTRVESLSVRRGRIEALRRVTLTVAPGETVALMGRNGAGKSTLLSALVGMVEPTSGSVRVGGLAPARTDPRAMIRRVGLVPQEPRDLLYADTVAAECAAADRDAGADEGTCRALVTELLPGVEDGTHPRDLSEGQRLALALALVLTARPPLLLLDEPTRGLDYAAKGRLVGVLRALAAEGHAIVLATHDVELAAELAHRVVILADGEVVADGPTGRVVVSSPAFAPQTAKILAPQEWLTVSQVRGALEAGA
;
A
#
# COMPACT_ATOMS: atom_id res chain seq x y z
N VAL A 1 -7.19 -19.63 -20.70
CA VAL A 1 -6.69 -20.80 -19.96
C VAL A 1 -7.39 -20.99 -18.62
N ILE A 2 -7.84 -19.91 -17.95
CA ILE A 2 -8.65 -19.95 -16.73
C ILE A 2 -10.09 -19.60 -17.08
N ARG A 3 -11.06 -20.37 -16.57
CA ARG A 3 -12.49 -20.09 -16.75
C ARG A 3 -13.23 -20.15 -15.43
N PHE A 4 -14.06 -19.15 -15.18
CA PHE A 4 -14.98 -19.08 -14.06
C PHE A 4 -16.40 -19.16 -14.63
N GLU A 5 -17.20 -20.09 -14.12
CA GLU A 5 -18.57 -20.35 -14.57
C GLU A 5 -19.49 -20.26 -13.34
N GLN A 6 -20.24 -19.17 -13.21
CA GLN A 6 -21.17 -18.88 -12.11
C GLN A 6 -20.55 -19.07 -10.72
N VAL A 7 -19.31 -18.63 -10.54
CA VAL A 7 -18.54 -18.88 -9.33
C VAL A 7 -18.99 -17.98 -8.18
N SER A 8 -19.36 -18.60 -7.08
CA SER A 8 -19.66 -17.92 -5.82
C SER A 8 -18.88 -18.57 -4.68
N VAL A 9 -18.37 -17.75 -3.77
CA VAL A 9 -17.65 -18.22 -2.58
C VAL A 9 -18.24 -17.56 -1.35
N ARG A 10 -18.56 -18.38 -0.34
CA ARG A 10 -19.04 -17.94 0.96
C ARG A 10 -18.24 -18.60 2.07
N TYR A 11 -17.69 -17.81 2.97
CA TYR A 11 -17.00 -18.28 4.15
C TYR A 11 -17.97 -18.51 5.30
N ASP A 12 -17.59 -19.39 6.23
CA ASP A 12 -18.36 -19.66 7.44
C ASP A 12 -18.47 -18.40 8.31
N GLY A 13 -19.66 -18.17 8.88
CA GLY A 13 -19.91 -16.99 9.71
C GLY A 13 -20.21 -15.70 8.93
N THR A 14 -20.25 -15.72 7.58
CA THR A 14 -20.63 -14.56 6.77
C THR A 14 -22.04 -14.72 6.19
N ASP A 15 -22.89 -13.68 6.34
CA ASP A 15 -24.24 -13.67 5.79
C ASP A 15 -24.26 -13.50 4.26
N ARG A 16 -23.22 -12.88 3.70
CA ARG A 16 -23.13 -12.58 2.27
C ARG A 16 -21.93 -13.29 1.64
N PRO A 17 -22.07 -13.76 0.39
CA PRO A 17 -20.94 -14.33 -0.33
C PRO A 17 -19.87 -13.26 -0.60
N THR A 18 -18.60 -13.65 -0.47
CA THR A 18 -17.45 -12.82 -0.83
C THR A 18 -17.37 -12.62 -2.34
N LEU A 19 -17.65 -13.69 -3.11
CA LEU A 19 -17.78 -13.67 -4.56
C LEU A 19 -19.17 -14.19 -4.92
N SER A 20 -19.82 -13.59 -5.92
CA SER A 20 -21.17 -13.98 -6.34
C SER A 20 -21.30 -13.99 -7.86
N GLY A 21 -21.63 -15.17 -8.43
CA GLY A 21 -21.94 -15.33 -9.83
C GLY A 21 -20.85 -14.85 -10.79
N VAL A 22 -19.59 -15.11 -10.47
CA VAL A 22 -18.45 -14.69 -11.30
C VAL A 22 -18.42 -15.51 -12.58
N ASP A 23 -18.58 -14.85 -13.72
CA ASP A 23 -18.41 -15.39 -15.06
C ASP A 23 -17.32 -14.61 -15.78
N LEU A 24 -16.18 -15.23 -16.02
CA LEU A 24 -15.08 -14.64 -16.79
C LEU A 24 -14.12 -15.69 -17.33
N ALA A 25 -13.39 -15.34 -18.37
CA ALA A 25 -12.34 -16.16 -18.93
C ALA A 25 -11.05 -15.34 -19.05
N VAL A 26 -9.98 -15.85 -18.47
CA VAL A 26 -8.63 -15.27 -18.62
C VAL A 26 -7.97 -15.89 -19.85
N PRO A 27 -7.54 -15.07 -20.83
CA PRO A 27 -6.83 -15.54 -22.01
C PRO A 27 -5.50 -16.23 -21.67
N GLU A 28 -4.95 -16.98 -22.61
CA GLU A 28 -3.65 -17.61 -22.48
C GLU A 28 -2.54 -16.62 -22.88
N GLY A 29 -1.43 -16.62 -22.15
CA GLY A 29 -0.25 -15.81 -22.47
C GLY A 29 -0.44 -14.31 -22.22
N GLU A 30 -1.38 -13.90 -21.38
CA GLU A 30 -1.61 -12.51 -21.01
C GLU A 30 -1.31 -12.24 -19.54
N LEU A 31 -0.90 -10.99 -19.25
CA LEU A 31 -0.87 -10.43 -17.90
C LEU A 31 -2.21 -9.78 -17.59
N VAL A 32 -2.99 -10.43 -16.72
CA VAL A 32 -4.30 -9.95 -16.29
C VAL A 32 -4.20 -9.38 -14.88
N LEU A 33 -4.52 -8.10 -14.73
CA LEU A 33 -4.46 -7.39 -13.46
C LEU A 33 -5.85 -7.35 -12.80
N LEU A 34 -5.93 -7.90 -11.59
CA LEU A 34 -7.14 -7.89 -10.77
C LEU A 34 -7.13 -6.66 -9.86
N VAL A 35 -8.11 -5.79 -10.01
CA VAL A 35 -8.23 -4.52 -9.29
C VAL A 35 -9.54 -4.42 -8.52
N GLY A 36 -9.56 -3.58 -7.49
CA GLY A 36 -10.74 -3.30 -6.68
C GLY A 36 -10.37 -2.90 -5.26
N PRO A 37 -11.32 -2.34 -4.49
CA PRO A 37 -11.11 -1.97 -3.10
C PRO A 37 -10.63 -3.15 -2.23
N SER A 38 -10.08 -2.86 -1.05
CA SER A 38 -9.73 -3.90 -0.08
C SER A 38 -10.98 -4.64 0.40
N GLY A 39 -10.87 -5.96 0.60
CA GLY A 39 -11.96 -6.79 1.10
C GLY A 39 -13.02 -7.18 0.07
N VAL A 40 -12.88 -6.85 -1.22
CA VAL A 40 -13.84 -7.24 -2.26
C VAL A 40 -13.72 -8.69 -2.74
N GLY A 41 -12.70 -9.43 -2.26
CA GLY A 41 -12.51 -10.84 -2.62
C GLY A 41 -11.43 -11.12 -3.66
N LYS A 42 -10.46 -10.19 -3.89
CA LYS A 42 -9.33 -10.42 -4.84
C LYS A 42 -8.54 -11.67 -4.50
N SER A 43 -8.03 -11.79 -3.28
CA SER A 43 -7.27 -12.97 -2.84
C SER A 43 -8.13 -14.23 -2.82
N THR A 44 -9.45 -14.11 -2.57
CA THR A 44 -10.39 -15.23 -2.68
C THR A 44 -10.50 -15.70 -4.14
N LEU A 45 -10.62 -14.77 -5.10
CA LEU A 45 -10.67 -15.11 -6.53
C LEU A 45 -9.37 -15.80 -6.98
N LEU A 46 -8.21 -15.25 -6.60
CA LEU A 46 -6.90 -15.86 -6.85
C LEU A 46 -6.80 -17.26 -6.24
N GLY A 47 -7.24 -17.42 -4.98
CA GLY A 47 -7.26 -18.69 -4.27
C GLY A 47 -8.14 -19.76 -4.91
N THR A 48 -9.21 -19.39 -5.65
CA THR A 48 -10.02 -20.36 -6.38
C THR A 48 -9.29 -20.95 -7.58
N VAL A 49 -8.36 -20.20 -8.20
CA VAL A 49 -7.56 -20.67 -9.35
C VAL A 49 -6.52 -21.70 -8.92
N SER A 50 -5.88 -21.50 -7.76
CA SER A 50 -4.89 -22.42 -7.22
C SER A 50 -5.48 -23.59 -6.43
N GLY A 51 -6.82 -23.60 -6.24
CA GLY A 51 -7.50 -24.59 -5.40
C GLY A 51 -7.30 -24.39 -3.90
N LEU A 52 -6.62 -23.32 -3.46
CA LEU A 52 -6.53 -22.99 -2.03
C LEU A 52 -7.90 -22.71 -1.43
N VAL A 53 -8.79 -22.13 -2.21
CA VAL A 53 -10.22 -22.04 -1.91
C VAL A 53 -10.93 -23.11 -2.74
N PRO A 54 -11.68 -24.05 -2.16
CA PRO A 54 -12.03 -24.19 -0.74
C PRO A 54 -11.11 -25.10 0.09
N HIS A 55 -10.11 -25.76 -0.53
CA HIS A 55 -9.43 -26.92 0.06
C HIS A 55 -8.55 -26.58 1.27
N PHE A 56 -8.03 -25.37 1.34
CA PHE A 56 -7.11 -24.95 2.42
C PHE A 56 -7.71 -23.85 3.30
N THR A 57 -8.26 -22.80 2.69
CA THR A 57 -8.84 -21.67 3.45
C THR A 57 -10.27 -21.90 3.90
N GLY A 58 -10.87 -23.03 3.50
CA GLY A 58 -12.28 -23.32 3.76
C GLY A 58 -13.23 -22.49 2.87
N GLY A 59 -14.50 -22.45 3.29
CA GLY A 59 -15.59 -21.82 2.55
C GLY A 59 -16.30 -22.79 1.60
N VAL A 60 -17.47 -22.35 1.13
CA VAL A 60 -18.29 -23.09 0.16
C VAL A 60 -18.13 -22.43 -1.20
N LEU A 61 -17.52 -23.15 -2.14
CA LEU A 61 -17.40 -22.76 -3.54
C LEU A 61 -18.55 -23.39 -4.34
N SER A 62 -19.39 -22.55 -4.95
CA SER A 62 -20.42 -22.91 -5.91
C SER A 62 -20.01 -22.48 -7.31
N GLY A 63 -20.55 -23.11 -8.34
CA GLY A 63 -20.10 -22.91 -9.71
C GLY A 63 -18.85 -23.73 -10.03
N ARG A 64 -18.09 -23.30 -11.03
CA ARG A 64 -16.95 -24.06 -11.53
C ARG A 64 -15.78 -23.15 -11.89
N VAL A 65 -14.58 -23.51 -11.44
CA VAL A 65 -13.33 -22.89 -11.87
C VAL A 65 -12.50 -23.97 -12.57
N THR A 66 -12.07 -23.69 -13.79
CA THR A 66 -11.19 -24.61 -14.53
C THR A 66 -9.92 -23.91 -14.95
N VAL A 67 -8.79 -24.61 -14.82
CA VAL A 67 -7.49 -24.19 -15.34
C VAL A 67 -7.00 -25.26 -16.28
N ASP A 68 -6.80 -24.91 -17.55
CA ASP A 68 -6.45 -25.85 -18.62
C ASP A 68 -7.33 -27.13 -18.62
N GLY A 69 -8.63 -26.96 -18.36
CA GLY A 69 -9.62 -28.04 -18.30
C GLY A 69 -9.71 -28.79 -16.97
N ARG A 70 -8.78 -28.61 -16.01
CA ARG A 70 -8.87 -29.21 -14.66
C ARG A 70 -9.77 -28.36 -13.75
N ASP A 71 -10.77 -28.98 -13.15
CA ASP A 71 -11.66 -28.33 -12.18
C ASP A 71 -10.98 -28.22 -10.80
N THR A 72 -10.78 -27.00 -10.32
CA THR A 72 -10.04 -26.74 -9.06
C THR A 72 -10.78 -27.19 -7.81
N ARG A 73 -12.10 -27.40 -7.90
CA ARG A 73 -12.90 -27.95 -6.82
C ARG A 73 -12.65 -29.45 -6.59
N THR A 74 -12.32 -30.19 -7.66
CA THR A 74 -12.09 -31.64 -7.61
C THR A 74 -10.62 -32.01 -7.54
N HIS A 75 -9.71 -31.08 -7.90
CA HIS A 75 -8.27 -31.25 -7.81
C HIS A 75 -7.71 -30.41 -6.67
N LYS A 76 -6.99 -31.06 -5.76
CA LYS A 76 -6.31 -30.37 -4.65
C LYS A 76 -5.15 -29.52 -5.15
N PRO A 77 -4.70 -28.50 -4.40
CA PRO A 77 -3.58 -27.63 -4.80
C PRO A 77 -2.34 -28.41 -5.29
N ARG A 78 -1.96 -29.50 -4.62
CA ARG A 78 -0.83 -30.36 -5.01
C ARG A 78 -1.01 -31.02 -6.39
N GLU A 79 -2.26 -31.25 -6.81
CA GLU A 79 -2.61 -31.87 -8.08
C GLU A 79 -2.71 -30.83 -9.23
N LEU A 80 -2.60 -29.56 -8.87
CA LEU A 80 -2.56 -28.40 -9.76
C LEU A 80 -1.16 -27.76 -9.82
N ALA A 81 -0.22 -28.20 -8.98
CA ALA A 81 1.10 -27.56 -8.83
C ALA A 81 1.98 -27.64 -10.09
N ASP A 82 1.71 -28.58 -10.99
CA ASP A 82 2.33 -28.67 -12.31
C ASP A 82 1.76 -27.66 -13.33
N LEU A 83 0.59 -27.08 -13.02
CA LEU A 83 -0.19 -26.23 -13.91
C LEU A 83 -0.26 -24.79 -13.40
N VAL A 84 -0.35 -24.60 -12.07
CA VAL A 84 -0.55 -23.31 -11.40
C VAL A 84 0.53 -23.07 -10.37
N GLY A 85 1.37 -22.06 -10.60
CA GLY A 85 2.29 -21.53 -9.59
C GLY A 85 1.61 -20.39 -8.82
N THR A 86 1.71 -20.40 -7.50
CA THR A 86 1.05 -19.38 -6.67
C THR A 86 2.04 -18.73 -5.70
N VAL A 87 2.11 -17.39 -5.71
CA VAL A 87 2.88 -16.59 -4.73
C VAL A 87 1.93 -15.66 -4.01
N GLY A 88 1.89 -15.77 -2.68
CA GLY A 88 1.06 -14.91 -1.82
C GLY A 88 1.76 -13.59 -1.44
N GLN A 89 1.10 -12.79 -0.60
CA GLN A 89 1.56 -11.47 -0.16
C GLN A 89 2.87 -11.51 0.64
N ASP A 90 3.09 -12.57 1.42
CA ASP A 90 4.31 -12.76 2.21
C ASP A 90 5.11 -13.93 1.62
N PRO A 91 6.20 -13.66 0.88
CA PRO A 91 7.03 -14.70 0.30
C PRO A 91 7.68 -15.60 1.38
N GLN A 92 8.00 -15.06 2.56
CA GLN A 92 8.65 -15.82 3.63
C GLN A 92 7.76 -16.93 4.18
N ALA A 93 6.45 -16.73 4.17
CA ALA A 93 5.48 -17.73 4.64
C ALA A 93 5.40 -18.97 3.72
N HIS A 94 5.98 -18.92 2.52
CA HIS A 94 5.93 -19.98 1.52
C HIS A 94 7.22 -20.77 1.39
N PHE A 95 8.35 -20.28 1.93
CA PHE A 95 9.62 -20.99 1.85
C PHE A 95 9.63 -22.24 2.72
N VAL A 96 10.10 -23.33 2.14
CA VAL A 96 10.18 -24.65 2.79
C VAL A 96 11.63 -24.98 3.14
N THR A 97 12.58 -24.47 2.37
CA THR A 97 14.00 -24.75 2.51
C THR A 97 14.78 -23.52 2.96
N ASP A 98 16.04 -23.69 3.34
CA ASP A 98 16.87 -22.63 3.88
C ASP A 98 17.70 -21.90 2.82
N THR A 99 18.01 -22.54 1.67
CA THR A 99 18.88 -21.98 0.62
C THR A 99 18.11 -21.70 -0.67
N VAL A 100 18.65 -20.81 -1.51
CA VAL A 100 18.02 -20.45 -2.79
C VAL A 100 17.91 -21.64 -3.73
N GLU A 101 19.00 -22.41 -3.90
CA GLU A 101 19.02 -23.56 -4.82
C GLU A 101 18.02 -24.63 -4.40
N ASP A 102 18.01 -25.00 -3.11
CA ASP A 102 17.10 -26.00 -2.57
C ASP A 102 15.63 -25.56 -2.75
N GLU A 103 15.32 -24.28 -2.50
CA GLU A 103 13.98 -23.76 -2.68
C GLU A 103 13.51 -23.79 -4.14
N LEU A 104 14.40 -23.49 -5.08
CA LEU A 104 14.09 -23.59 -6.50
C LEU A 104 13.89 -25.05 -6.96
N ALA A 105 14.56 -26.01 -6.33
CA ALA A 105 14.44 -27.43 -6.65
C ALA A 105 13.20 -28.08 -6.02
N TYR A 106 12.77 -27.62 -4.84
CA TYR A 106 11.78 -28.28 -4.00
C TYR A 106 10.45 -28.61 -4.71
N GLY A 107 9.90 -27.66 -5.48
CA GLY A 107 8.66 -27.87 -6.22
C GLY A 107 8.76 -29.02 -7.23
N MET A 108 9.90 -29.13 -7.92
CA MET A 108 10.16 -30.17 -8.90
C MET A 108 10.42 -31.53 -8.24
N GLU A 109 11.09 -31.56 -7.09
CA GLU A 109 11.27 -32.78 -6.30
C GLU A 109 9.92 -33.35 -5.85
N SER A 110 9.03 -32.47 -5.37
CA SER A 110 7.68 -32.82 -4.95
C SER A 110 6.84 -33.40 -6.10
N LEU A 111 7.11 -32.98 -7.33
CA LEU A 111 6.47 -33.49 -8.56
C LEU A 111 7.17 -34.72 -9.12
N GLY A 112 8.31 -35.14 -8.56
CA GLY A 112 9.06 -36.32 -8.99
C GLY A 112 9.78 -36.17 -10.33
N LEU A 113 10.24 -34.95 -10.69
CA LEU A 113 11.00 -34.72 -11.91
C LEU A 113 12.39 -35.40 -11.85
N ALA A 114 12.93 -35.74 -13.01
CA ALA A 114 14.26 -36.34 -13.10
C ALA A 114 15.35 -35.31 -12.72
N PRO A 115 16.45 -35.77 -12.03
CA PRO A 115 17.49 -34.86 -11.51
C PRO A 115 18.17 -34.00 -12.58
N ASP A 116 18.36 -34.52 -13.78
CA ASP A 116 18.95 -33.78 -14.90
C ASP A 116 18.03 -32.67 -15.42
N VAL A 117 16.71 -32.89 -15.39
CA VAL A 117 15.70 -31.88 -15.72
C VAL A 117 15.68 -30.81 -14.65
N MET A 118 15.68 -31.20 -13.37
CA MET A 118 15.68 -30.28 -12.25
C MET A 118 16.90 -29.35 -12.29
N ARG A 119 18.09 -29.92 -12.43
CA ARG A 119 19.33 -29.17 -12.52
C ARG A 119 19.29 -28.10 -13.63
N ARG A 120 18.87 -28.49 -14.82
CA ARG A 120 18.77 -27.56 -15.95
C ARG A 120 17.78 -26.43 -15.68
N ARG A 121 16.60 -26.74 -15.15
CA ARG A 121 15.57 -25.74 -14.86
C ARG A 121 15.95 -24.80 -13.71
N VAL A 122 16.69 -25.28 -12.72
CA VAL A 122 17.26 -24.43 -11.66
C VAL A 122 18.24 -23.42 -12.26
N GLU A 123 19.18 -23.88 -13.13
CA GLU A 123 20.13 -22.99 -13.80
C GLU A 123 19.40 -21.92 -14.64
N GLU A 124 18.45 -22.35 -15.48
CA GLU A 124 17.64 -21.45 -16.32
C GLU A 124 16.90 -20.41 -15.47
N THR A 125 16.35 -20.82 -14.32
CA THR A 125 15.62 -19.93 -13.42
C THR A 125 16.54 -18.98 -12.67
N LEU A 126 17.70 -19.44 -12.20
CA LEU A 126 18.71 -18.58 -11.58
C LEU A 126 19.16 -17.46 -12.52
N ASP A 127 19.40 -17.80 -13.80
CA ASP A 127 19.80 -16.81 -14.81
C ASP A 127 18.65 -15.85 -15.15
N LEU A 128 17.44 -16.39 -15.37
CA LEU A 128 16.26 -15.61 -15.73
C LEU A 128 15.92 -14.54 -14.66
N LEU A 129 16.06 -14.92 -13.39
CA LEU A 129 15.69 -14.07 -12.24
C LEU A 129 16.89 -13.29 -11.67
N GLY A 130 18.10 -13.44 -12.22
CA GLY A 130 19.32 -12.81 -11.71
C GLY A 130 19.66 -13.24 -10.28
N LEU A 131 19.54 -14.56 -10.00
CA LEU A 131 19.79 -15.16 -8.69
C LEU A 131 21.07 -16.02 -8.65
N ALA A 132 21.80 -16.13 -9.76
CA ALA A 132 22.95 -17.05 -9.91
C ALA A 132 24.00 -16.86 -8.80
N GLU A 133 24.34 -15.62 -8.45
CA GLU A 133 25.31 -15.32 -7.38
C GLU A 133 24.75 -15.53 -5.96
N LEU A 134 23.46 -15.79 -5.83
CA LEU A 134 22.78 -15.98 -4.55
C LEU A 134 22.46 -17.46 -4.28
N ARG A 135 22.83 -18.36 -5.19
CA ARG A 135 22.52 -19.80 -5.19
C ARG A 135 22.65 -20.46 -3.81
N ASP A 136 23.81 -20.33 -3.20
CA ASP A 136 24.14 -21.00 -1.92
C ASP A 136 23.78 -20.13 -0.69
N ARG A 137 23.14 -18.98 -0.89
CA ARG A 137 22.85 -18.08 0.22
C ARG A 137 21.60 -18.52 1.00
N PRO A 138 21.64 -18.42 2.33
CA PRO A 138 20.45 -18.57 3.17
C PRO A 138 19.40 -17.51 2.79
N ILE A 139 18.16 -17.96 2.54
CA ILE A 139 17.04 -17.10 2.13
C ILE A 139 16.78 -15.98 3.14
N ALA A 140 16.93 -16.28 4.44
CA ALA A 140 16.77 -15.29 5.51
C ALA A 140 17.77 -14.11 5.44
N THR A 141 18.86 -14.23 4.68
CA THR A 141 19.87 -13.17 4.50
C THR A 141 19.62 -12.29 3.28
N LEU A 142 18.61 -12.61 2.48
CA LEU A 142 18.28 -11.91 1.25
C LEU A 142 17.46 -10.66 1.52
N SER A 143 17.56 -9.67 0.62
CA SER A 143 16.65 -8.53 0.61
C SER A 143 15.22 -8.96 0.21
N GLY A 144 14.19 -8.18 0.58
CA GLY A 144 12.80 -8.48 0.22
C GLY A 144 12.60 -8.69 -1.28
N GLY A 145 13.25 -7.88 -2.14
CA GLY A 145 13.18 -8.07 -3.60
C GLY A 145 13.87 -9.36 -4.09
N GLN A 146 14.96 -9.76 -3.45
CA GLN A 146 15.61 -11.05 -3.74
C GLN A 146 14.73 -12.22 -3.28
N GLN A 147 14.16 -12.14 -2.09
CA GLN A 147 13.21 -13.15 -1.58
C GLN A 147 11.98 -13.28 -2.50
N GLN A 148 11.43 -12.17 -2.96
CA GLN A 148 10.30 -12.19 -3.91
C GLN A 148 10.66 -12.89 -5.22
N ARG A 149 11.87 -12.64 -5.76
CA ARG A 149 12.35 -13.34 -6.96
C ARG A 149 12.57 -14.83 -6.72
N VAL A 150 13.06 -15.21 -5.54
CA VAL A 150 13.17 -16.63 -5.15
C VAL A 150 11.80 -17.26 -5.07
N ALA A 151 10.80 -16.62 -4.44
CA ALA A 151 9.44 -17.12 -4.37
C ALA A 151 8.77 -17.29 -5.75
N ILE A 152 9.00 -16.32 -6.66
CA ILE A 152 8.55 -16.48 -8.06
C ILE A 152 9.30 -17.64 -8.74
N GLY A 153 10.60 -17.75 -8.51
CA GLY A 153 11.44 -18.81 -9.07
C GLY A 153 11.01 -20.22 -8.63
N SER A 154 10.72 -20.40 -7.34
CA SER A 154 10.34 -21.71 -6.78
C SER A 154 9.04 -22.27 -7.40
N VAL A 155 8.10 -21.38 -7.73
CA VAL A 155 6.86 -21.78 -8.41
C VAL A 155 6.99 -21.80 -9.94
N LEU A 156 8.05 -21.20 -10.51
CA LEU A 156 8.29 -21.18 -11.95
C LEU A 156 9.05 -22.41 -12.45
N THR A 157 9.97 -22.97 -11.66
CA THR A 157 10.80 -24.12 -12.02
C THR A 157 10.02 -25.36 -12.51
N PRO A 158 8.79 -25.67 -12.01
CA PRO A 158 7.94 -26.70 -12.59
C PRO A 158 7.44 -26.39 -14.01
N HIS A 159 7.60 -25.17 -14.52
CA HIS A 159 7.06 -24.64 -15.76
C HIS A 159 5.52 -24.65 -15.80
N PRO A 160 4.86 -23.99 -14.85
CA PRO A 160 3.41 -23.89 -14.84
C PRO A 160 2.92 -23.05 -16.02
N LYS A 161 1.70 -23.34 -16.50
CA LYS A 161 1.03 -22.52 -17.53
C LYS A 161 0.50 -21.20 -16.98
N VAL A 162 0.17 -21.19 -15.68
CA VAL A 162 -0.44 -20.05 -14.99
C VAL A 162 0.35 -19.68 -13.76
N LEU A 163 0.64 -18.39 -13.59
CA LEU A 163 1.14 -17.81 -12.36
C LEU A 163 0.03 -16.96 -11.70
N VAL A 164 -0.25 -17.24 -10.45
CA VAL A 164 -1.18 -16.48 -9.60
C VAL A 164 -0.37 -15.73 -8.56
N LEU A 165 -0.44 -14.39 -8.60
CA LEU A 165 0.39 -13.52 -7.76
C LEU A 165 -0.50 -12.57 -6.96
N ASP A 166 -0.41 -12.64 -5.64
CA ASP A 166 -1.15 -11.75 -4.74
C ASP A 166 -0.19 -10.69 -4.16
N GLU A 167 -0.27 -9.47 -4.69
CA GLU A 167 0.54 -8.30 -4.32
C GLU A 167 2.06 -8.53 -4.37
N PRO A 168 2.62 -9.02 -5.49
CA PRO A 168 4.03 -9.38 -5.55
C PRO A 168 5.01 -8.20 -5.42
N THR A 169 4.52 -6.96 -5.50
CA THR A 169 5.39 -5.76 -5.37
C THR A 169 5.13 -4.92 -4.13
N SER A 170 4.19 -5.31 -3.26
CA SER A 170 3.70 -4.49 -2.15
C SER A 170 4.78 -4.14 -1.10
N ALA A 171 5.67 -5.09 -0.80
CA ALA A 171 6.74 -4.95 0.19
C ALA A 171 8.07 -4.44 -0.40
N LEU A 172 8.11 -4.15 -1.71
CA LEU A 172 9.33 -3.81 -2.43
C LEU A 172 9.52 -2.29 -2.56
N ASP A 173 10.77 -1.86 -2.52
CA ASP A 173 11.11 -0.51 -2.95
C ASP A 173 10.90 -0.36 -4.49
N PRO A 174 10.85 0.87 -5.03
CA PRO A 174 10.55 1.07 -6.44
C PRO A 174 11.47 0.32 -7.41
N ALA A 175 12.77 0.24 -7.12
CA ALA A 175 13.73 -0.43 -8.01
C ALA A 175 13.53 -1.95 -8.01
N ALA A 176 13.36 -2.56 -6.83
CA ALA A 176 13.10 -3.99 -6.71
C ALA A 176 11.75 -4.39 -7.34
N ALA A 177 10.73 -3.53 -7.23
CA ALA A 177 9.44 -3.75 -7.88
C ALA A 177 9.55 -3.73 -9.42
N GLU A 178 10.31 -2.78 -9.98
CA GLU A 178 10.57 -2.72 -11.43
C GLU A 178 11.31 -3.97 -11.93
N GLU A 179 12.28 -4.50 -11.17
CA GLU A 179 12.97 -5.74 -11.50
C GLU A 179 12.00 -6.93 -11.56
N VAL A 180 11.11 -7.08 -10.58
CA VAL A 180 10.10 -8.14 -10.55
C VAL A 180 9.14 -8.01 -11.75
N LEU A 181 8.64 -6.80 -12.02
CA LEU A 181 7.74 -6.56 -13.15
C LEU A 181 8.39 -6.83 -14.50
N ALA A 182 9.67 -6.49 -14.66
CA ALA A 182 10.42 -6.80 -15.88
C ALA A 182 10.56 -8.32 -16.09
N VAL A 183 10.72 -9.08 -15.00
CA VAL A 183 10.71 -10.55 -15.06
C VAL A 183 9.33 -11.04 -15.51
N LEU A 184 8.24 -10.58 -14.87
CA LEU A 184 6.89 -11.01 -15.23
C LEU A 184 6.56 -10.72 -16.70
N GLN A 185 6.98 -9.56 -17.22
CA GLN A 185 6.83 -9.26 -18.65
C GLN A 185 7.57 -10.24 -19.54
N ARG A 186 8.80 -10.63 -19.20
CA ARG A 186 9.53 -11.66 -19.97
C ARG A 186 8.82 -13.00 -19.92
N LEU A 187 8.27 -13.42 -18.76
CA LEU A 187 7.51 -14.66 -18.64
C LEU A 187 6.27 -14.68 -19.55
N VAL A 188 5.57 -13.55 -19.65
CA VAL A 188 4.40 -13.40 -20.51
C VAL A 188 4.80 -13.36 -21.99
N HIS A 189 5.70 -12.46 -22.37
CA HIS A 189 6.00 -12.19 -23.78
C HIS A 189 6.91 -13.22 -24.42
N ASP A 190 7.90 -13.76 -23.67
CA ASP A 190 8.89 -14.69 -24.23
C ASP A 190 8.50 -16.15 -24.01
N LEU A 191 7.85 -16.48 -22.89
CA LEU A 191 7.50 -17.85 -22.52
C LEU A 191 6.00 -18.16 -22.67
N GLY A 192 5.15 -17.17 -22.94
CA GLY A 192 3.71 -17.36 -23.07
C GLY A 192 3.01 -17.76 -21.77
N THR A 193 3.63 -17.53 -20.62
CA THR A 193 3.05 -17.81 -19.31
C THR A 193 1.88 -16.89 -19.04
N THR A 194 0.72 -17.41 -18.64
CA THR A 194 -0.41 -16.58 -18.22
C THR A 194 -0.19 -16.09 -16.79
N VAL A 195 -0.31 -14.80 -16.55
CA VAL A 195 -0.17 -14.19 -15.22
C VAL A 195 -1.49 -13.57 -14.79
N LEU A 196 -2.04 -14.04 -13.67
CA LEU A 196 -3.18 -13.39 -12.99
C LEU A 196 -2.66 -12.79 -11.68
N MET A 197 -2.67 -11.46 -11.60
CA MET A 197 -2.03 -10.72 -10.51
C MET A 197 -2.97 -9.72 -9.87
N ALA A 198 -3.04 -9.68 -8.53
CA ALA A 198 -3.65 -8.58 -7.79
C ALA A 198 -2.57 -7.61 -7.31
N GLU A 199 -2.83 -6.31 -7.40
CA GLU A 199 -1.96 -5.26 -6.89
C GLU A 199 -2.75 -4.07 -6.34
N HIS A 200 -2.19 -3.42 -5.30
CA HIS A 200 -2.72 -2.19 -4.75
C HIS A 200 -2.05 -0.94 -5.34
N ARG A 201 -0.77 -1.02 -5.70
CA ARG A 201 -0.02 0.09 -6.28
C ARG A 201 -0.12 0.09 -7.79
N LEU A 202 -1.30 0.49 -8.31
CA LEU A 202 -1.62 0.45 -9.73
C LEU A 202 -0.70 1.35 -10.57
N GLU A 203 -0.14 2.41 -9.98
CA GLU A 203 0.81 3.30 -10.64
C GLU A 203 2.07 2.61 -11.17
N ARG A 204 2.38 1.41 -10.66
CA ARG A 204 3.53 0.62 -11.09
C ARG A 204 3.19 -0.36 -12.21
N VAL A 205 1.99 -0.94 -12.18
CA VAL A 205 1.67 -2.17 -12.92
C VAL A 205 0.66 -1.98 -14.06
N VAL A 206 -0.24 -1.00 -13.97
CA VAL A 206 -1.37 -0.87 -14.90
C VAL A 206 -0.94 -0.72 -16.36
N GLN A 207 0.21 -0.08 -16.59
CA GLN A 207 0.76 0.11 -17.95
C GLN A 207 1.29 -1.17 -18.60
N TYR A 208 1.45 -2.25 -17.83
CA TYR A 208 1.99 -3.54 -18.27
C TYR A 208 0.92 -4.61 -18.42
N ALA A 209 -0.30 -4.35 -17.96
CA ALA A 209 -1.40 -5.28 -18.06
C ALA A 209 -1.98 -5.31 -19.48
N ASP A 210 -2.25 -6.52 -19.99
CA ASP A 210 -2.96 -6.74 -21.25
C ASP A 210 -4.47 -6.55 -21.03
N GLN A 211 -4.98 -7.05 -19.89
CA GLN A 211 -6.37 -6.92 -19.46
C GLN A 211 -6.46 -6.55 -17.98
N VAL A 212 -7.55 -5.92 -17.61
CA VAL A 212 -7.88 -5.63 -16.21
C VAL A 212 -9.23 -6.24 -15.86
N VAL A 213 -9.28 -6.93 -14.72
CA VAL A 213 -10.51 -7.42 -14.10
C VAL A 213 -10.81 -6.53 -12.89
N LEU A 214 -11.91 -5.83 -12.93
CA LEU A 214 -12.41 -5.00 -11.83
C LEU A 214 -13.41 -5.79 -10.99
N LEU A 215 -13.16 -5.90 -9.69
CA LEU A 215 -14.14 -6.26 -8.68
C LEU A 215 -14.62 -4.96 -7.99
N PRO A 216 -15.79 -4.39 -8.37
CA PRO A 216 -16.15 -3.05 -7.92
C PRO A 216 -16.60 -2.99 -6.46
N ALA A 217 -17.22 -4.06 -5.94
CA ALA A 217 -17.73 -4.18 -4.58
C ALA A 217 -17.86 -5.65 -4.17
N PRO A 218 -17.95 -5.98 -2.86
CA PRO A 218 -18.20 -7.35 -2.41
C PRO A 218 -19.48 -7.94 -3.02
N GLY A 219 -19.36 -9.12 -3.63
CA GLY A 219 -20.48 -9.82 -4.27
C GLY A 219 -21.00 -9.20 -5.58
N ALA A 220 -20.38 -8.14 -6.07
CA ALA A 220 -20.70 -7.57 -7.39
C ALA A 220 -20.05 -8.39 -8.51
N ALA A 221 -20.69 -8.40 -9.68
CA ALA A 221 -20.14 -9.05 -10.85
C ALA A 221 -18.83 -8.36 -11.30
N PRO A 222 -17.80 -9.13 -11.66
CA PRO A 222 -16.56 -8.57 -12.18
C PRO A 222 -16.77 -7.98 -13.57
N VAL A 223 -15.98 -6.96 -13.90
CA VAL A 223 -15.92 -6.37 -15.25
C VAL A 223 -14.51 -6.54 -15.78
N MET A 224 -14.36 -7.12 -16.98
CA MET A 224 -13.07 -7.32 -17.63
C MET A 224 -13.00 -6.51 -18.92
N GLY A 225 -11.85 -5.93 -19.20
CA GLY A 225 -11.64 -5.15 -20.42
C GLY A 225 -10.25 -4.56 -20.54
N ALA A 226 -10.06 -3.75 -21.58
CA ALA A 226 -8.79 -3.05 -21.78
C ALA A 226 -8.47 -2.13 -20.58
N PRO A 227 -7.19 -2.02 -20.20
CA PRO A 227 -6.80 -1.28 -19.00
C PRO A 227 -7.30 0.17 -18.95
N ALA A 228 -7.28 0.90 -20.07
CA ALA A 228 -7.76 2.28 -20.13
C ALA A 228 -9.26 2.38 -19.85
N ASP A 229 -10.06 1.49 -20.43
CA ASP A 229 -11.51 1.48 -20.29
C ASP A 229 -11.93 1.15 -18.85
N ILE A 230 -11.26 0.14 -18.26
CA ILE A 230 -11.54 -0.25 -16.88
C ILE A 230 -11.08 0.84 -15.90
N MET A 231 -9.92 1.47 -16.11
CA MET A 231 -9.47 2.57 -15.26
C MET A 231 -10.39 3.80 -15.33
N ALA A 232 -11.09 4.00 -16.44
CA ALA A 232 -12.06 5.09 -16.56
C ALA A 232 -13.27 4.91 -15.59
N VAL A 233 -13.69 3.68 -15.34
CA VAL A 233 -14.85 3.36 -14.48
C VAL A 233 -14.47 2.83 -13.09
N SER A 234 -13.22 2.46 -12.88
CA SER A 234 -12.73 1.89 -11.61
C SER A 234 -12.84 2.89 -10.46
N PRO A 235 -13.30 2.48 -9.27
CA PRO A 235 -13.25 3.32 -8.07
C PRO A 235 -11.83 3.50 -7.51
N VAL A 236 -10.89 2.64 -7.92
CA VAL A 236 -9.47 2.69 -7.54
C VAL A 236 -8.63 2.95 -8.77
N ARG A 237 -7.86 4.05 -8.78
CA ARG A 237 -7.10 4.52 -9.95
C ARG A 237 -5.72 5.02 -9.56
N PRO A 238 -4.70 4.82 -10.40
CA PRO A 238 -3.41 5.47 -10.20
C PRO A 238 -3.50 6.97 -10.53
N PRO A 239 -2.58 7.80 -9.97
CA PRO A 239 -2.58 9.25 -10.20
C PRO A 239 -2.58 9.66 -11.67
N VAL A 240 -1.90 8.92 -12.55
CA VAL A 240 -1.88 9.19 -13.99
C VAL A 240 -3.28 9.10 -14.62
N ALA A 241 -4.05 8.07 -14.27
CA ALA A 241 -5.41 7.90 -14.77
C ALA A 241 -6.37 8.92 -14.15
N GLU A 242 -6.25 9.20 -12.86
CA GLU A 242 -7.06 10.22 -12.19
C GLU A 242 -6.81 11.61 -12.77
N LEU A 243 -5.54 11.96 -13.05
CA LEU A 243 -5.18 13.21 -13.73
C LEU A 243 -5.73 13.26 -15.16
N GLY A 244 -5.70 12.12 -15.87
CA GLY A 244 -6.25 12.01 -17.23
C GLY A 244 -7.75 12.28 -17.27
N LEU A 245 -8.52 11.72 -16.33
CA LEU A 245 -9.95 11.99 -16.20
C LEU A 245 -10.25 13.45 -15.84
N LEU A 246 -9.47 14.03 -14.92
CA LEU A 246 -9.60 15.44 -14.54
C LEU A 246 -9.31 16.38 -15.71
N ALA A 247 -8.38 16.00 -16.59
CA ALA A 247 -8.01 16.75 -17.78
C ALA A 247 -8.92 16.49 -18.97
N GLY A 248 -9.76 15.44 -18.94
CA GLY A 248 -10.63 15.02 -20.03
C GLY A 248 -9.87 14.38 -21.19
N TRP A 249 -8.80 13.64 -20.90
CA TRP A 249 -8.00 12.99 -21.97
C TRP A 249 -8.67 11.70 -22.45
N ASP A 250 -8.70 11.53 -23.77
CA ASP A 250 -9.19 10.35 -24.46
C ASP A 250 -8.21 10.00 -25.61
N PRO A 251 -7.61 8.80 -25.65
CA PRO A 251 -7.73 7.72 -24.66
C PRO A 251 -7.08 8.07 -23.32
N LEU A 252 -7.57 7.42 -22.25
CA LEU A 252 -7.05 7.60 -20.91
C LEU A 252 -5.60 7.09 -20.82
N PRO A 253 -4.61 7.92 -20.43
CA PRO A 253 -3.22 7.49 -20.35
C PRO A 253 -2.99 6.58 -19.14
N LEU A 254 -2.21 5.53 -19.32
CA LEU A 254 -1.82 4.59 -18.28
C LEU A 254 -0.35 4.74 -17.86
N SER A 255 0.44 5.49 -18.64
CA SER A 255 1.83 5.75 -18.35
C SER A 255 2.10 7.26 -18.21
N VAL A 256 3.12 7.59 -17.41
CA VAL A 256 3.63 8.98 -17.30
C VAL A 256 4.05 9.52 -18.68
N ARG A 257 4.63 8.67 -19.52
CA ARG A 257 5.07 9.03 -20.87
C ARG A 257 3.91 9.52 -21.73
N ASP A 258 2.80 8.78 -21.77
CA ASP A 258 1.66 9.08 -22.61
C ASP A 258 0.88 10.29 -22.07
N ALA A 259 0.68 10.36 -20.75
CA ALA A 259 0.10 11.53 -20.10
C ALA A 259 0.89 12.81 -20.36
N ARG A 260 2.23 12.74 -20.34
CA ARG A 260 3.11 13.88 -20.59
C ARG A 260 2.97 14.43 -22.01
N ARG A 261 2.71 13.57 -23.00
CA ARG A 261 2.45 13.98 -24.40
C ARG A 261 1.16 14.78 -24.53
N GLY A 262 0.11 14.42 -23.77
CA GLY A 262 -1.19 15.10 -23.75
C GLY A 262 -1.25 16.33 -22.83
N ALA A 263 -0.26 16.55 -21.97
CA ALA A 263 -0.34 17.52 -20.87
C ALA A 263 -0.31 19.00 -21.26
N GLY A 264 -0.05 19.34 -22.53
CA GLY A 264 0.08 20.75 -22.99
C GLY A 264 -1.11 21.62 -22.64
N GLY A 265 -2.34 21.17 -22.94
CA GLY A 265 -3.57 21.89 -22.63
C GLY A 265 -3.82 22.06 -21.12
N LEU A 266 -3.50 21.04 -20.32
CA LEU A 266 -3.64 21.12 -18.87
C LEU A 266 -2.62 22.09 -18.27
N ARG A 267 -1.36 22.06 -18.73
CA ARG A 267 -0.33 23.03 -18.31
C ARG A 267 -0.72 24.47 -18.61
N ALA A 268 -1.30 24.74 -19.79
CA ALA A 268 -1.80 26.08 -20.15
C ALA A 268 -2.94 26.55 -19.22
N ARG A 269 -3.86 25.66 -18.85
CA ARG A 269 -4.93 25.96 -17.88
C ARG A 269 -4.39 26.27 -16.48
N LEU A 270 -3.26 25.69 -16.10
CA LEU A 270 -2.61 25.86 -14.80
C LEU A 270 -1.58 27.00 -14.78
N GLU A 271 -1.33 27.68 -15.92
CA GLU A 271 -0.26 28.69 -16.05
C GLU A 271 -0.50 29.92 -15.18
N SER A 272 -1.78 30.27 -14.95
CA SER A 272 -2.17 31.39 -14.08
C SER A 272 -2.27 31.01 -12.58
N ALA A 273 -2.20 29.73 -12.26
CA ALA A 273 -2.27 29.21 -10.92
C ALA A 273 -0.88 28.85 -10.38
N SER A 274 -0.63 29.12 -9.10
CA SER A 274 0.59 28.67 -8.43
C SER A 274 0.29 27.43 -7.59
N PRO A 275 1.16 26.41 -7.58
CA PRO A 275 1.02 25.29 -6.66
C PRO A 275 0.96 25.81 -5.23
N PRO A 276 0.00 25.36 -4.39
CA PRO A 276 -0.07 25.76 -3.00
C PRO A 276 1.20 25.34 -2.26
N ALA A 277 1.67 26.22 -1.35
CA ALA A 277 2.74 25.83 -0.44
C ALA A 277 2.30 24.60 0.40
N PRO A 278 3.20 23.69 0.79
CA PRO A 278 2.86 22.47 1.52
C PRO A 278 2.01 22.68 2.80
N SER A 279 2.07 23.87 3.39
CA SER A 279 1.28 24.28 4.55
C SER A 279 -0.16 24.69 4.23
N GLU A 280 -0.52 24.90 2.95
CA GLU A 280 -1.81 25.43 2.51
C GLU A 280 -2.68 24.38 1.79
N LEU A 281 -2.42 23.09 1.99
CA LEU A 281 -3.22 22.03 1.37
C LEU A 281 -4.68 22.13 1.81
N PRO A 282 -5.64 22.23 0.86
CA PRO A 282 -7.04 22.44 1.18
C PRO A 282 -7.60 21.27 1.99
N THR A 283 -8.29 21.60 3.06
CA THR A 283 -9.21 20.67 3.74
C THR A 283 -10.24 20.21 2.71
N PRO A 284 -10.59 18.92 2.62
CA PRO A 284 -11.59 18.45 1.66
C PRO A 284 -12.91 19.20 1.86
N SER A 285 -13.31 19.96 0.84
CA SER A 285 -14.58 20.68 0.81
C SER A 285 -15.74 19.68 0.86
N LYS A 286 -16.79 20.02 1.62
CA LYS A 286 -18.05 19.27 1.66
C LYS A 286 -18.55 19.04 0.24
N PRO A 287 -19.00 17.81 -0.12
CA PRO A 287 -19.75 17.64 -1.37
C PRO A 287 -21.01 18.50 -1.31
N SER A 288 -21.17 19.39 -2.28
CA SER A 288 -22.39 20.15 -2.51
C SER A 288 -23.52 19.16 -2.82
N ALA A 289 -24.67 19.35 -2.19
CA ALA A 289 -25.87 18.57 -2.49
C ALA A 289 -26.20 18.70 -3.98
N PRO A 290 -26.64 17.61 -4.65
CA PRO A 290 -27.03 17.68 -6.05
C PRO A 290 -28.22 18.60 -6.20
N SER A 291 -28.07 19.65 -7.00
CA SER A 291 -29.16 20.50 -7.46
C SER A 291 -30.06 19.67 -8.37
N GLU A 292 -31.36 19.69 -8.11
CA GLU A 292 -32.40 19.09 -8.96
C GLU A 292 -32.27 19.65 -10.38
N LEU A 293 -31.87 18.82 -11.32
CA LEU A 293 -31.82 19.14 -12.74
C LEU A 293 -33.14 18.74 -13.41
N SER A 294 -33.79 19.76 -13.93
CA SER A 294 -34.95 19.70 -14.79
C SER A 294 -34.74 18.78 -16.00
N THR A 295 -35.70 17.95 -16.30
CA THR A 295 -35.79 17.05 -17.46
C THR A 295 -35.68 17.78 -18.80
N PRO A 296 -34.85 17.33 -19.73
CA PRO A 296 -35.06 17.53 -21.15
C PRO A 296 -35.41 16.24 -21.89
N SER A 297 -36.23 16.43 -22.91
CA SER A 297 -36.87 15.49 -23.81
C SER A 297 -35.90 14.53 -24.53
N LYS A 298 -36.39 13.31 -24.82
CA LYS A 298 -35.78 12.24 -25.62
C LYS A 298 -35.20 12.71 -26.96
N PRO A 299 -34.13 12.09 -27.40
CA PRO A 299 -34.13 11.41 -28.68
C PRO A 299 -33.58 9.97 -28.64
N SER A 300 -33.92 9.28 -29.71
CA SER A 300 -33.86 7.89 -30.10
C SER A 300 -32.54 7.15 -29.82
N ALA A 301 -32.66 5.86 -29.53
CA ALA A 301 -31.61 4.85 -29.32
C ALA A 301 -30.63 4.74 -30.51
N PRO A 302 -29.39 4.33 -30.24
CA PRO A 302 -29.06 2.92 -30.31
C PRO A 302 -28.03 2.37 -29.31
N SER A 303 -28.05 1.06 -29.23
CA SER A 303 -27.10 0.08 -28.70
C SER A 303 -26.96 -0.04 -27.18
N GLU A 304 -27.42 -1.19 -26.78
CA GLU A 304 -27.20 -1.88 -25.52
C GLU A 304 -25.74 -2.00 -25.19
N LEU A 305 -25.30 -1.30 -24.10
CA LEU A 305 -24.18 -1.65 -23.22
C LEU A 305 -23.95 -0.52 -22.18
N ALA A 306 -25.03 -0.06 -21.54
CA ALA A 306 -24.88 0.79 -20.36
C ALA A 306 -25.90 0.31 -19.31
N ALA A 307 -25.54 -0.74 -18.61
CA ALA A 307 -26.15 -1.05 -17.33
C ALA A 307 -25.64 -0.02 -16.32
N ASP A 308 -26.57 0.78 -15.79
CA ASP A 308 -26.40 1.74 -14.71
C ASP A 308 -25.71 1.05 -13.50
N VAL A 309 -24.41 1.18 -13.39
CA VAL A 309 -23.69 0.87 -12.14
C VAL A 309 -23.48 2.20 -11.42
N SER A 310 -24.54 2.69 -10.77
CA SER A 310 -24.41 3.70 -9.74
C SER A 310 -23.77 3.05 -8.51
N VAL A 311 -22.45 2.95 -8.51
CA VAL A 311 -21.68 2.53 -7.33
C VAL A 311 -21.54 3.74 -6.44
N ALA A 312 -22.33 3.79 -5.37
CA ALA A 312 -22.06 4.66 -4.24
C ALA A 312 -20.69 4.26 -3.67
N GLY A 313 -19.69 5.09 -3.90
CA GLY A 313 -18.38 4.94 -3.26
C GLY A 313 -18.53 4.90 -1.73
N PRO A 314 -17.65 4.21 -1.00
CA PRO A 314 -17.69 4.19 0.45
C PRO A 314 -17.66 5.62 0.99
N PRO A 315 -18.44 5.93 2.04
CA PRO A 315 -18.54 7.29 2.55
C PRO A 315 -17.17 7.77 3.01
N VAL A 316 -16.68 8.80 2.35
CA VAL A 316 -15.53 9.57 2.83
C VAL A 316 -15.93 10.14 4.20
N PRO A 317 -15.09 10.04 5.25
CA PRO A 317 -15.44 10.57 6.56
C PRO A 317 -15.80 12.05 6.42
N SER A 318 -17.04 12.38 6.74
CA SER A 318 -17.54 13.76 6.69
C SER A 318 -16.68 14.62 7.62
N GLY A 319 -16.42 15.88 7.25
CA GLY A 319 -15.66 16.83 8.08
C GLY A 319 -16.19 17.02 9.53
N GLN A 320 -17.40 16.49 9.82
CA GLN A 320 -17.92 16.40 11.19
C GLN A 320 -17.20 15.34 12.04
N ARG A 321 -16.68 14.24 11.43
CA ARG A 321 -15.94 13.20 12.16
C ARG A 321 -14.53 13.65 12.51
N LEU A 322 -13.85 14.35 11.60
CA LEU A 322 -12.53 14.96 11.88
C LEU A 322 -12.62 16.03 12.99
N GLY A 323 -13.72 16.79 13.04
CA GLY A 323 -13.98 17.74 14.13
C GLY A 323 -14.29 17.07 15.49
N ARG A 324 -14.69 15.77 15.50
CA ARG A 324 -14.84 14.99 16.73
C ARG A 324 -13.51 14.44 17.22
N LEU A 325 -12.62 14.01 16.31
CA LEU A 325 -11.26 13.62 16.65
C LEU A 325 -10.52 14.77 17.36
N ALA A 326 -10.62 15.99 16.82
CA ALA A 326 -10.07 17.20 17.41
C ALA A 326 -10.63 17.49 18.82
N ARG A 327 -11.92 17.24 19.05
CA ARG A 327 -12.52 17.38 20.38
C ARG A 327 -12.09 16.28 21.36
N LEU A 328 -11.92 15.07 20.88
CA LEU A 328 -11.53 13.92 21.69
C LEU A 328 -10.08 14.03 22.15
N LEU A 329 -9.21 14.53 21.25
CA LEU A 329 -7.79 14.77 21.55
C LEU A 329 -7.55 16.01 22.44
N GLY A 330 -8.60 16.80 22.74
CA GLY A 330 -8.57 17.96 23.62
C GLY A 330 -7.98 19.18 22.92
N ARG A 331 -8.82 20.21 22.71
CA ARG A 331 -8.36 21.52 22.25
C ARG A 331 -7.28 22.05 23.19
N THR A 332 -6.01 21.92 22.81
CA THR A 332 -5.04 22.91 23.22
C THR A 332 -5.51 24.25 22.62
N LYS A 333 -5.63 25.28 23.41
CA LYS A 333 -5.95 26.66 22.96
C LYS A 333 -5.18 26.90 21.67
N ALA A 334 -5.87 27.48 20.67
CA ALA A 334 -5.21 27.98 19.46
C ALA A 334 -4.01 28.81 19.94
N VAL A 335 -2.83 28.24 19.73
CA VAL A 335 -1.58 28.94 20.01
C VAL A 335 -1.46 29.93 18.86
N GLU A 336 -1.39 31.22 19.17
CA GLU A 336 -0.88 32.26 18.28
C GLU A 336 0.36 31.70 17.56
N ALA A 337 0.54 32.05 16.28
CA ALA A 337 1.65 31.59 15.46
C ALA A 337 2.95 31.62 16.27
N PRO A 338 3.55 30.48 16.60
CA PRO A 338 4.67 30.49 17.52
C PRO A 338 5.88 31.12 16.82
N GLY A 339 6.54 32.03 17.53
CA GLY A 339 7.97 32.27 17.30
C GLY A 339 8.73 30.94 17.32
N PRO A 340 10.01 30.84 16.97
CA PRO A 340 10.70 29.59 16.77
C PRO A 340 10.53 28.68 18.00
N ALA A 341 9.52 27.80 17.92
CA ALA A 341 9.18 26.88 18.98
C ALA A 341 10.31 25.85 19.10
N ASP A 342 10.67 25.49 20.32
CA ASP A 342 11.67 24.43 20.55
C ASP A 342 11.20 23.15 19.82
N PRO A 343 12.10 22.51 19.07
CA PRO A 343 11.75 21.32 18.31
C PRO A 343 11.28 20.17 19.23
N VAL A 344 10.23 19.46 18.82
CA VAL A 344 9.72 18.28 19.52
C VAL A 344 10.78 17.19 19.60
N THR A 345 11.59 17.06 18.52
CA THR A 345 12.73 16.15 18.52
C THR A 345 13.99 16.81 17.96
N ARG A 346 15.14 16.43 18.53
CA ARG A 346 16.45 16.87 18.11
C ARG A 346 17.41 15.67 18.08
N VAL A 347 17.97 15.43 16.93
CA VAL A 347 18.99 14.41 16.67
C VAL A 347 20.26 15.12 16.23
N GLU A 348 21.38 14.88 16.90
CA GLU A 348 22.65 15.54 16.62
C GLU A 348 23.74 14.51 16.38
N SER A 349 24.26 14.47 15.15
CA SER A 349 25.35 13.60 14.70
C SER A 349 25.19 12.13 15.15
N LEU A 350 23.97 11.62 15.09
CA LEU A 350 23.62 10.27 15.52
C LEU A 350 24.30 9.22 14.67
N SER A 351 25.07 8.34 15.30
CA SER A 351 25.56 7.11 14.68
C SER A 351 25.07 5.90 15.47
N VAL A 352 24.65 4.87 14.73
CA VAL A 352 24.17 3.61 15.31
C VAL A 352 24.83 2.44 14.61
N ARG A 353 25.41 1.52 15.39
CA ARG A 353 26.00 0.28 14.90
C ARG A 353 25.14 -0.92 15.33
N ARG A 354 24.79 -1.79 14.38
CA ARG A 354 24.15 -3.08 14.61
C ARG A 354 25.12 -4.20 14.21
N GLY A 355 25.74 -4.83 15.20
CA GLY A 355 26.79 -5.81 14.96
C GLY A 355 27.98 -5.20 14.20
N ARG A 356 28.24 -5.68 12.98
CA ARG A 356 29.34 -5.16 12.14
C ARG A 356 28.92 -4.04 11.20
N ILE A 357 27.61 -3.75 11.09
CA ILE A 357 27.05 -2.77 10.15
C ILE A 357 26.83 -1.45 10.89
N GLU A 358 27.32 -0.36 10.34
CA GLU A 358 26.99 0.99 10.76
C GLU A 358 25.69 1.42 10.06
N ALA A 359 24.58 1.27 10.77
CA ALA A 359 23.23 1.47 10.23
C ALA A 359 22.87 2.96 10.10
N LEU A 360 23.45 3.84 10.93
CA LEU A 360 23.32 5.30 10.83
C LEU A 360 24.69 5.94 11.04
N ARG A 361 24.95 7.01 10.27
CA ARG A 361 26.23 7.73 10.25
C ARG A 361 26.00 9.23 10.38
N ARG A 362 26.30 9.78 11.55
CA ARG A 362 26.22 11.23 11.86
C ARG A 362 24.93 11.91 11.39
N VAL A 363 23.79 11.22 11.51
CA VAL A 363 22.48 11.78 11.16
C VAL A 363 22.15 12.95 12.08
N THR A 364 21.76 14.07 11.47
CA THR A 364 21.25 15.26 12.19
C THR A 364 19.85 15.58 11.66
N LEU A 365 18.88 15.71 12.57
CA LEU A 365 17.47 15.94 12.25
C LEU A 365 16.80 16.70 13.39
N THR A 366 15.98 17.68 13.04
CA THR A 366 15.06 18.34 13.97
C THR A 366 13.66 18.26 13.42
N VAL A 367 12.63 18.15 14.28
CA VAL A 367 11.22 18.18 13.88
C VAL A 367 10.48 19.16 14.79
N ALA A 368 9.78 20.10 14.16
CA ALA A 368 8.98 21.11 14.86
C ALA A 368 7.56 20.60 15.20
N PRO A 369 6.85 21.21 16.17
CA PRO A 369 5.44 20.92 16.42
C PRO A 369 4.60 21.16 15.15
N GLY A 370 3.68 20.22 14.85
CA GLY A 370 2.83 20.29 13.67
C GLY A 370 3.54 20.00 12.34
N GLU A 371 4.85 19.80 12.35
CA GLU A 371 5.60 19.46 11.14
C GLU A 371 5.43 17.99 10.79
N THR A 372 5.15 17.70 9.51
CA THR A 372 5.18 16.35 8.96
C THR A 372 6.43 16.18 8.10
N VAL A 373 7.31 15.26 8.49
CA VAL A 373 8.55 14.93 7.80
C VAL A 373 8.44 13.54 7.18
N ALA A 374 8.60 13.42 5.87
CA ALA A 374 8.75 12.12 5.21
C ALA A 374 10.24 11.73 5.18
N LEU A 375 10.54 10.61 5.81
CA LEU A 375 11.87 9.98 5.81
C LEU A 375 11.91 8.95 4.70
N MET A 376 12.56 9.26 3.59
CA MET A 376 12.61 8.45 2.38
C MET A 376 13.97 7.78 2.19
N GLY A 377 14.04 6.78 1.34
CA GLY A 377 15.26 6.03 1.01
C GLY A 377 14.98 4.57 0.72
N ARG A 378 15.96 3.88 0.13
CA ARG A 378 15.84 2.44 -0.19
C ARG A 378 15.68 1.58 1.06
N ASN A 379 15.27 0.33 0.87
CA ASN A 379 15.29 -0.66 1.94
C ASN A 379 16.73 -0.83 2.45
N GLY A 380 16.89 -0.88 3.79
CA GLY A 380 18.22 -0.91 4.41
C GLY A 380 18.93 0.44 4.60
N ALA A 381 18.37 1.56 4.13
CA ALA A 381 18.99 2.90 4.28
C ALA A 381 19.09 3.42 5.73
N GLY A 382 18.47 2.74 6.71
CA GLY A 382 18.52 3.12 8.12
C GLY A 382 17.24 3.77 8.67
N LYS A 383 16.16 3.89 7.88
CA LYS A 383 14.90 4.53 8.28
C LYS A 383 14.35 3.98 9.61
N SER A 384 14.02 2.69 9.66
CA SER A 384 13.49 2.03 10.86
C SER A 384 14.46 2.05 12.04
N THR A 385 15.79 2.09 11.78
CA THR A 385 16.79 2.25 12.82
C THR A 385 16.75 3.65 13.45
N LEU A 386 16.50 4.69 12.63
CA LEU A 386 16.33 6.05 13.13
C LEU A 386 15.04 6.14 13.97
N LEU A 387 13.91 5.59 13.49
CA LEU A 387 12.67 5.55 14.27
C LEU A 387 12.85 4.80 15.60
N SER A 388 13.56 3.66 15.58
CA SER A 388 13.87 2.88 16.80
C SER A 388 14.73 3.67 17.79
N ALA A 389 15.66 4.50 17.32
CA ALA A 389 16.46 5.37 18.19
C ALA A 389 15.62 6.51 18.79
N LEU A 390 14.63 7.03 18.06
CA LEU A 390 13.72 8.07 18.54
C LEU A 390 12.78 7.59 19.65
N VAL A 391 12.44 6.31 19.70
CA VAL A 391 11.64 5.69 20.79
C VAL A 391 12.50 5.07 21.90
N GLY A 392 13.82 5.01 21.72
CA GLY A 392 14.73 4.47 22.73
C GLY A 392 14.95 2.96 22.67
N MET A 393 14.45 2.27 21.63
CA MET A 393 14.70 0.84 21.41
C MET A 393 16.16 0.55 20.99
N VAL A 394 16.84 1.57 20.46
CA VAL A 394 18.25 1.49 20.04
C VAL A 394 19.02 2.63 20.68
N GLU A 395 20.11 2.28 21.40
CA GLU A 395 20.99 3.28 21.99
C GLU A 395 21.98 3.84 20.93
N PRO A 396 22.20 5.16 20.90
CA PRO A 396 23.23 5.77 20.06
C PRO A 396 24.62 5.22 20.34
N THR A 397 25.36 4.86 19.30
CA THR A 397 26.81 4.56 19.42
C THR A 397 27.60 5.85 19.64
N SER A 398 27.17 6.93 18.96
CA SER A 398 27.70 8.30 19.17
C SER A 398 26.62 9.33 18.78
N GLY A 399 26.83 10.57 19.18
CA GLY A 399 25.87 11.64 19.00
C GLY A 399 24.79 11.67 20.09
N SER A 400 23.70 12.39 19.84
CA SER A 400 22.61 12.52 20.82
C SER A 400 21.22 12.49 20.17
N VAL A 401 20.24 11.96 20.90
CA VAL A 401 18.81 11.98 20.56
C VAL A 401 18.05 12.56 21.73
N ARG A 402 17.18 13.54 21.46
CA ARG A 402 16.26 14.12 22.45
C ARG A 402 14.86 14.21 21.86
N VAL A 403 13.88 13.75 22.63
CA VAL A 403 12.44 13.83 22.31
C VAL A 403 11.72 14.47 23.49
N GLY A 404 11.06 15.60 23.26
CA GLY A 404 10.48 16.41 24.33
C GLY A 404 11.50 16.77 25.43
N GLY A 405 12.78 16.99 25.05
CA GLY A 405 13.89 17.30 25.96
C GLY A 405 14.52 16.08 26.65
N LEU A 406 13.94 14.89 26.57
CA LEU A 406 14.41 13.65 27.20
C LEU A 406 15.28 12.83 26.25
N ALA A 407 16.22 12.04 26.81
CA ALA A 407 17.00 11.07 26.06
C ALA A 407 16.28 9.70 26.05
N PRO A 408 15.69 9.26 24.91
CA PRO A 408 14.78 8.11 24.89
C PRO A 408 15.38 6.82 25.46
N ALA A 409 16.60 6.47 25.06
CA ALA A 409 17.28 5.24 25.51
C ALA A 409 17.61 5.21 27.03
N ARG A 410 17.50 6.35 27.73
CA ARG A 410 17.81 6.47 29.17
C ARG A 410 16.61 6.90 30.00
N THR A 411 15.43 6.97 29.40
CA THR A 411 14.19 7.41 30.05
C THR A 411 13.27 6.20 30.24
N ASP A 412 12.54 6.17 31.33
CA ASP A 412 11.56 5.13 31.59
C ASP A 412 10.54 5.00 30.43
N PRO A 413 10.27 3.79 29.94
CA PRO A 413 9.33 3.58 28.83
C PRO A 413 7.94 4.18 29.05
N ARG A 414 7.41 4.15 30.28
CA ARG A 414 6.11 4.76 30.60
C ARG A 414 6.12 6.28 30.47
N ALA A 415 7.25 6.92 30.70
CA ALA A 415 7.41 8.35 30.45
C ALA A 415 7.56 8.65 28.96
N MET A 416 8.17 7.74 28.20
CA MET A 416 8.38 7.92 26.75
C MET A 416 7.10 7.76 25.93
N ILE A 417 6.20 6.85 26.26
CA ILE A 417 4.93 6.67 25.51
C ILE A 417 4.07 7.94 25.48
N ARG A 418 4.22 8.84 26.45
CA ARG A 418 3.57 10.17 26.48
C ARG A 418 4.32 11.22 25.68
N ARG A 419 5.48 10.92 25.14
CA ARG A 419 6.34 11.84 24.36
C ARG A 419 6.44 11.42 22.90
N VAL A 420 6.47 10.12 22.63
CA VAL A 420 6.58 9.58 21.30
C VAL A 420 5.78 8.27 21.18
N GLY A 421 5.05 8.17 20.08
CA GLY A 421 4.35 6.96 19.70
C GLY A 421 4.92 6.42 18.38
N LEU A 422 5.08 5.12 18.27
CA LEU A 422 5.54 4.43 17.06
C LEU A 422 4.47 3.46 16.59
N VAL A 423 4.04 3.60 15.35
CA VAL A 423 3.31 2.57 14.62
C VAL A 423 4.34 1.83 13.76
N PRO A 424 4.64 0.55 14.05
CA PRO A 424 5.64 -0.22 13.32
C PRO A 424 5.14 -0.61 11.93
N GLN A 425 6.05 -1.11 11.09
CA GLN A 425 5.77 -1.57 9.74
C GLN A 425 4.71 -2.69 9.71
N GLU A 426 4.69 -3.55 10.71
CA GLU A 426 3.67 -4.58 10.93
C GLU A 426 2.79 -4.16 12.12
N PRO A 427 1.61 -3.57 11.90
CA PRO A 427 0.73 -3.13 12.99
C PRO A 427 0.35 -4.24 13.97
N ARG A 428 0.34 -5.51 13.51
CA ARG A 428 0.09 -6.70 14.35
C ARG A 428 1.07 -6.84 15.51
N ASP A 429 2.27 -6.28 15.40
CA ASP A 429 3.29 -6.35 16.46
C ASP A 429 2.92 -5.51 17.70
N LEU A 430 1.88 -4.69 17.61
CA LEU A 430 1.28 -3.95 18.72
C LEU A 430 0.01 -4.62 19.28
N LEU A 431 -0.49 -5.69 18.64
CA LEU A 431 -1.78 -6.28 18.94
C LEU A 431 -1.58 -7.64 19.61
N TYR A 432 -1.77 -7.68 20.93
CA TYR A 432 -1.50 -8.84 21.77
C TYR A 432 -2.74 -9.50 22.36
N ALA A 433 -3.84 -8.73 22.47
CA ALA A 433 -5.07 -9.24 23.09
C ALA A 433 -5.96 -9.96 22.06
N ASP A 434 -6.86 -10.81 22.58
CA ASP A 434 -7.78 -11.60 21.76
C ASP A 434 -8.97 -10.79 21.22
N THR A 435 -9.21 -9.57 21.74
CA THR A 435 -10.33 -8.73 21.32
C THR A 435 -9.94 -7.26 21.25
N VAL A 436 -10.63 -6.51 20.37
CA VAL A 436 -10.47 -5.06 20.24
C VAL A 436 -10.74 -4.34 21.59
N ALA A 437 -11.74 -4.77 22.33
CA ALA A 437 -12.03 -4.19 23.65
C ALA A 437 -10.88 -4.38 24.64
N ALA A 438 -10.27 -5.58 24.66
CA ALA A 438 -9.15 -5.87 25.55
C ALA A 438 -7.89 -5.07 25.19
N GLU A 439 -7.61 -4.88 23.88
CA GLU A 439 -6.54 -3.99 23.39
C GLU A 439 -6.77 -2.55 23.85
N CYS A 440 -7.97 -2.02 23.67
CA CYS A 440 -8.32 -0.67 24.11
C CYS A 440 -8.15 -0.47 25.61
N ALA A 441 -8.62 -1.44 26.42
CA ALA A 441 -8.48 -1.38 27.87
C ALA A 441 -7.01 -1.46 28.34
N ALA A 442 -6.16 -2.19 27.62
CA ALA A 442 -4.73 -2.23 27.87
C ALA A 442 -4.08 -0.87 27.56
N ALA A 443 -4.40 -0.28 26.40
CA ALA A 443 -3.88 1.03 26.00
C ALA A 443 -4.27 2.15 26.98
N ASP A 444 -5.51 2.16 27.47
CA ASP A 444 -5.97 3.15 28.48
C ASP A 444 -5.13 3.02 29.76
N ARG A 445 -4.88 1.79 30.25
CA ARG A 445 -4.05 1.55 31.46
C ARG A 445 -2.60 2.00 31.25
N ASP A 446 -1.98 1.65 30.13
CA ASP A 446 -0.58 1.96 29.83
C ASP A 446 -0.37 3.46 29.63
N ALA A 447 -1.31 4.13 28.97
CA ALA A 447 -1.31 5.57 28.81
C ALA A 447 -1.67 6.32 30.11
N GLY A 448 -2.29 5.65 31.11
CA GLY A 448 -2.90 6.30 32.27
C GLY A 448 -4.02 7.25 31.85
N ALA A 449 -4.77 6.88 30.82
CA ALA A 449 -5.94 7.60 30.33
C ALA A 449 -7.22 7.11 31.03
N ASP A 450 -8.30 7.91 30.89
CA ASP A 450 -9.60 7.49 31.39
C ASP A 450 -10.12 6.27 30.62
N GLU A 451 -10.83 5.37 31.33
CA GLU A 451 -11.41 4.17 30.72
C GLU A 451 -12.32 4.54 29.53
N GLY A 452 -12.16 3.83 28.40
CA GLY A 452 -12.90 4.05 27.19
C GLY A 452 -12.32 5.12 26.25
N THR A 453 -11.21 5.78 26.61
CA THR A 453 -10.53 6.76 25.74
C THR A 453 -10.08 6.13 24.42
N CYS A 454 -9.37 5.00 24.47
CA CYS A 454 -8.95 4.28 23.29
C CYS A 454 -10.13 3.79 22.46
N ARG A 455 -11.16 3.24 23.10
CA ARG A 455 -12.35 2.77 22.39
C ARG A 455 -13.08 3.89 21.64
N ALA A 456 -13.09 5.10 22.19
CA ALA A 456 -13.64 6.27 21.52
C ALA A 456 -12.82 6.64 20.27
N LEU A 457 -11.47 6.59 20.35
CA LEU A 457 -10.59 6.77 19.20
C LEU A 457 -10.81 5.69 18.12
N VAL A 458 -10.94 4.42 18.53
CA VAL A 458 -11.27 3.32 17.60
C VAL A 458 -12.61 3.58 16.92
N THR A 459 -13.63 4.03 17.63
CA THR A 459 -14.95 4.33 17.05
C THR A 459 -14.86 5.41 15.98
N GLU A 460 -13.99 6.39 16.16
CA GLU A 460 -13.77 7.49 15.20
C GLU A 460 -12.97 7.05 13.98
N LEU A 461 -11.84 6.33 14.22
CA LEU A 461 -10.93 5.90 13.15
C LEU A 461 -11.44 4.69 12.38
N LEU A 462 -12.19 3.83 13.06
CA LEU A 462 -12.61 2.51 12.58
C LEU A 462 -14.08 2.23 12.92
N PRO A 463 -15.02 3.00 12.36
CA PRO A 463 -16.44 2.86 12.68
C PRO A 463 -16.97 1.47 12.28
N GLY A 464 -17.75 0.88 13.18
CA GLY A 464 -18.43 -0.41 12.93
C GLY A 464 -17.63 -1.66 13.31
N VAL A 465 -16.47 -1.53 13.92
CA VAL A 465 -15.76 -2.67 14.50
C VAL A 465 -16.32 -2.99 15.88
N GLU A 466 -16.70 -4.25 16.04
CA GLU A 466 -17.28 -4.77 17.29
C GLU A 466 -16.19 -5.03 18.35
N ASP A 467 -16.57 -4.90 19.61
CA ASP A 467 -15.67 -5.08 20.76
C ASP A 467 -15.07 -6.49 20.85
N GLY A 468 -15.85 -7.51 20.47
CA GLY A 468 -15.45 -8.91 20.47
C GLY A 468 -14.61 -9.34 19.27
N THR A 469 -14.38 -8.47 18.29
CA THR A 469 -13.59 -8.81 17.09
C THR A 469 -12.15 -9.13 17.48
N HIS A 470 -11.62 -10.26 17.00
CA HIS A 470 -10.21 -10.57 17.17
C HIS A 470 -9.36 -9.71 16.23
N PRO A 471 -8.25 -9.08 16.68
CA PRO A 471 -7.40 -8.23 15.82
C PRO A 471 -6.88 -8.92 14.56
N ARG A 472 -6.74 -10.25 14.56
CA ARG A 472 -6.34 -11.03 13.38
C ARG A 472 -7.38 -11.05 12.27
N ASP A 473 -8.66 -10.86 12.62
CA ASP A 473 -9.77 -10.87 11.66
C ASP A 473 -9.97 -9.51 10.98
N LEU A 474 -9.23 -8.49 11.43
CA LEU A 474 -9.22 -7.17 10.84
C LEU A 474 -8.42 -7.15 9.53
N SER A 475 -8.85 -6.34 8.55
CA SER A 475 -8.04 -6.05 7.36
C SER A 475 -6.77 -5.25 7.73
N GLU A 476 -5.77 -5.19 6.84
CA GLU A 476 -4.54 -4.42 7.07
C GLU A 476 -4.84 -2.95 7.43
N GLY A 477 -5.74 -2.30 6.69
CA GLY A 477 -6.15 -0.93 6.99
C GLY A 477 -6.85 -0.77 8.34
N GLN A 478 -7.61 -1.77 8.74
CA GLN A 478 -8.28 -1.79 10.05
C GLN A 478 -7.28 -2.02 11.17
N ARG A 479 -6.32 -2.92 11.00
CA ARG A 479 -5.22 -3.13 11.98
C ARG A 479 -4.38 -1.88 12.16
N LEU A 480 -4.05 -1.19 11.06
CA LEU A 480 -3.33 0.07 11.14
C LEU A 480 -4.13 1.14 11.91
N ALA A 481 -5.42 1.27 11.64
CA ALA A 481 -6.28 2.22 12.34
C ALA A 481 -6.41 1.89 13.84
N LEU A 482 -6.50 0.60 14.19
CA LEU A 482 -6.48 0.14 15.57
C LEU A 482 -5.13 0.48 16.24
N ALA A 483 -4.00 0.10 15.64
CA ALA A 483 -2.66 0.41 16.15
C ALA A 483 -2.46 1.93 16.34
N LEU A 484 -2.95 2.73 15.40
CA LEU A 484 -2.91 4.20 15.51
C LEU A 484 -3.75 4.70 16.70
N ALA A 485 -4.94 4.12 16.94
CA ALA A 485 -5.77 4.45 18.09
C ALA A 485 -5.08 4.14 19.42
N LEU A 486 -4.46 2.94 19.53
CA LEU A 486 -3.69 2.54 20.71
C LEU A 486 -2.57 3.55 21.01
N VAL A 487 -1.79 3.91 20.00
CA VAL A 487 -0.68 4.88 20.14
C VAL A 487 -1.19 6.27 20.53
N LEU A 488 -2.28 6.74 19.91
CA LEU A 488 -2.88 8.05 20.16
C LEU A 488 -3.54 8.18 21.53
N THR A 489 -3.85 7.07 22.21
CA THR A 489 -4.42 7.08 23.56
C THR A 489 -3.55 7.83 24.56
N ALA A 490 -2.23 7.77 24.42
CA ALA A 490 -1.27 8.52 25.24
C ALA A 490 -1.07 9.97 24.78
N ARG A 491 -1.67 10.41 23.67
CA ARG A 491 -1.55 11.76 23.06
C ARG A 491 -0.10 12.22 22.90
N PRO A 492 0.80 11.44 22.28
CA PRO A 492 2.19 11.80 22.15
C PRO A 492 2.35 13.01 21.22
N PRO A 493 3.17 14.03 21.57
CA PRO A 493 3.45 15.15 20.68
C PRO A 493 4.25 14.76 19.42
N LEU A 494 4.93 13.62 19.42
CA LEU A 494 5.64 13.05 18.27
C LEU A 494 5.02 11.71 17.89
N LEU A 495 4.60 11.59 16.63
CA LEU A 495 4.10 10.35 16.05
C LEU A 495 5.06 9.86 14.97
N LEU A 496 5.47 8.61 15.10
CA LEU A 496 6.35 7.92 14.15
C LEU A 496 5.55 6.81 13.47
N LEU A 497 5.64 6.75 12.13
CA LEU A 497 5.01 5.69 11.34
C LEU A 497 6.06 5.05 10.42
N ASP A 498 6.16 3.73 10.46
CA ASP A 498 7.07 2.98 9.60
C ASP A 498 6.27 2.26 8.51
N GLU A 499 6.40 2.71 7.25
CA GLU A 499 5.73 2.19 6.04
C GLU A 499 4.20 2.00 6.18
N PRO A 500 3.43 2.98 6.67
CA PRO A 500 2.04 2.81 7.06
C PRO A 500 1.07 2.60 5.88
N THR A 501 1.53 2.67 4.63
CA THR A 501 0.70 2.42 3.44
C THR A 501 0.83 1.01 2.89
N ARG A 502 1.60 0.15 3.53
CA ARG A 502 1.75 -1.25 3.12
C ARG A 502 0.40 -1.97 3.23
N GLY A 503 -0.01 -2.67 2.17
CA GLY A 503 -1.29 -3.37 2.11
C GLY A 503 -2.55 -2.49 2.12
N LEU A 504 -2.42 -1.16 1.99
CA LEU A 504 -3.55 -0.25 1.91
C LEU A 504 -3.97 0.01 0.45
N ASP A 505 -5.27 -0.02 0.21
CA ASP A 505 -5.85 0.51 -1.02
C ASP A 505 -5.88 2.06 -1.02
N TYR A 506 -6.21 2.65 -2.19
CA TYR A 506 -6.26 4.12 -2.34
C TYR A 506 -7.27 4.79 -1.40
N ALA A 507 -8.40 4.13 -1.10
CA ALA A 507 -9.41 4.67 -0.20
C ALA A 507 -8.91 4.68 1.26
N ALA A 508 -8.28 3.59 1.72
CA ALA A 508 -7.66 3.51 3.04
C ALA A 508 -6.50 4.50 3.17
N LYS A 509 -5.66 4.62 2.12
CA LYS A 509 -4.58 5.63 2.05
C LYS A 509 -5.14 7.06 2.15
N GLY A 510 -6.21 7.38 1.42
CA GLY A 510 -6.88 8.69 1.51
C GLY A 510 -7.41 8.99 2.92
N ARG A 511 -8.00 8.00 3.60
CA ARG A 511 -8.43 8.14 5.00
C ARG A 511 -7.25 8.39 5.94
N LEU A 512 -6.17 7.63 5.80
CA LEU A 512 -4.95 7.83 6.58
C LEU A 512 -4.39 9.25 6.41
N VAL A 513 -4.28 9.74 5.17
CA VAL A 513 -3.85 11.12 4.87
C VAL A 513 -4.73 12.14 5.59
N GLY A 514 -6.05 11.96 5.55
CA GLY A 514 -6.99 12.85 6.25
C GLY A 514 -6.77 12.88 7.77
N VAL A 515 -6.56 11.71 8.37
CA VAL A 515 -6.29 11.59 9.83
C VAL A 515 -4.96 12.25 10.19
N LEU A 516 -3.89 11.96 9.45
CA LEU A 516 -2.56 12.51 9.75
C LEU A 516 -2.50 14.04 9.56
N ARG A 517 -3.20 14.57 8.55
CA ARG A 517 -3.35 16.03 8.38
C ARG A 517 -4.06 16.67 9.57
N ALA A 518 -5.12 16.06 10.07
CA ALA A 518 -5.84 16.56 11.24
C ALA A 518 -4.95 16.57 12.48
N LEU A 519 -4.18 15.50 12.73
CA LEU A 519 -3.24 15.42 13.83
C LEU A 519 -2.12 16.47 13.73
N ALA A 520 -1.57 16.69 12.53
CA ALA A 520 -0.56 17.74 12.31
C ALA A 520 -1.14 19.15 12.58
N ALA A 521 -2.39 19.41 12.15
CA ALA A 521 -3.09 20.67 12.41
C ALA A 521 -3.38 20.89 13.91
N GLU A 522 -3.48 19.82 14.71
CA GLU A 522 -3.59 19.87 16.17
C GLU A 522 -2.24 20.06 16.87
N GLY A 523 -1.14 20.09 16.12
CA GLY A 523 0.21 20.33 16.63
C GLY A 523 1.05 19.08 16.85
N HIS A 524 0.57 17.88 16.50
CA HIS A 524 1.38 16.68 16.53
C HIS A 524 2.49 16.75 15.47
N ALA A 525 3.74 16.55 15.87
CA ALA A 525 4.83 16.34 14.94
C ALA A 525 4.76 14.92 14.39
N ILE A 526 4.95 14.74 13.08
CA ILE A 526 4.84 13.43 12.45
C ILE A 526 6.12 13.12 11.67
N VAL A 527 6.73 11.96 11.92
CA VAL A 527 7.81 11.42 11.10
C VAL A 527 7.33 10.13 10.44
N LEU A 528 7.28 10.16 9.11
CA LEU A 528 6.75 9.10 8.27
C LEU A 528 7.90 8.46 7.50
N ALA A 529 8.37 7.28 7.91
CA ALA A 529 9.30 6.51 7.10
C ALA A 529 8.53 5.81 5.99
N THR A 530 8.84 6.12 4.73
CA THR A 530 8.13 5.55 3.58
C THR A 530 8.96 5.58 2.31
N HIS A 531 8.65 4.67 1.41
CA HIS A 531 9.08 4.69 0.01
C HIS A 531 7.93 5.07 -0.95
N ASP A 532 6.74 5.40 -0.42
CA ASP A 532 5.58 5.85 -1.17
C ASP A 532 5.69 7.36 -1.44
N VAL A 533 6.14 7.68 -2.66
CA VAL A 533 6.36 9.08 -3.08
C VAL A 533 5.07 9.88 -3.20
N GLU A 534 3.97 9.21 -3.54
CA GLU A 534 2.65 9.84 -3.65
C GLU A 534 2.13 10.24 -2.26
N LEU A 535 2.31 9.35 -1.25
CA LEU A 535 1.98 9.68 0.14
C LEU A 535 2.83 10.83 0.67
N ALA A 536 4.14 10.79 0.42
CA ALA A 536 5.04 11.86 0.86
C ALA A 536 4.64 13.21 0.24
N ALA A 537 4.30 13.24 -1.06
CA ALA A 537 3.85 14.43 -1.76
C ALA A 537 2.51 14.98 -1.25
N GLU A 538 1.59 14.10 -0.84
CA GLU A 538 0.28 14.49 -0.31
C GLU A 538 0.35 15.02 1.12
N LEU A 539 1.29 14.57 1.94
CA LEU A 539 1.24 14.75 3.38
C LEU A 539 2.41 15.57 3.95
N ALA A 540 3.63 15.37 3.42
CA ALA A 540 4.83 15.90 4.06
C ALA A 540 5.08 17.37 3.74
N HIS A 541 5.41 18.15 4.76
CA HIS A 541 5.93 19.52 4.61
C HIS A 541 7.39 19.49 4.14
N ARG A 542 8.13 18.48 4.62
CA ARG A 542 9.57 18.33 4.40
C ARG A 542 9.92 16.87 4.12
N VAL A 543 10.87 16.66 3.23
CA VAL A 543 11.39 15.34 2.89
C VAL A 543 12.87 15.26 3.26
N VAL A 544 13.22 14.18 3.96
CA VAL A 544 14.59 13.81 4.29
C VAL A 544 14.91 12.49 3.60
N ILE A 545 15.94 12.47 2.77
CA ILE A 545 16.37 11.25 2.06
C ILE A 545 17.58 10.66 2.78
N LEU A 546 17.44 9.39 3.18
CA LEU A 546 18.54 8.59 3.72
C LEU A 546 19.12 7.67 2.65
N ALA A 547 20.44 7.60 2.57
CA ALA A 547 21.17 6.60 1.79
C ALA A 547 22.38 6.14 2.60
N ASP A 548 22.60 4.82 2.68
CA ASP A 548 23.72 4.19 3.41
C ASP A 548 23.93 4.72 4.85
N GLY A 549 22.83 5.02 5.52
CA GLY A 549 22.83 5.53 6.89
C GLY A 549 23.10 7.02 7.03
N GLU A 550 23.22 7.78 5.94
CA GLU A 550 23.48 9.22 5.95
C GLU A 550 22.29 10.02 5.36
N VAL A 551 22.12 11.28 5.80
CA VAL A 551 21.17 12.21 5.18
C VAL A 551 21.82 12.79 3.92
N VAL A 552 21.25 12.46 2.75
CA VAL A 552 21.75 12.95 1.45
C VAL A 552 20.95 14.12 0.92
N ALA A 553 19.71 14.30 1.37
CA ALA A 553 18.89 15.47 1.05
C ALA A 553 17.94 15.77 2.22
N ASP A 554 17.68 17.05 2.45
CA ASP A 554 16.79 17.56 3.48
C ASP A 554 16.23 18.92 3.03
N GLY A 555 14.91 19.05 2.96
CA GLY A 555 14.27 20.30 2.55
C GLY A 555 12.77 20.18 2.27
N PRO A 556 12.14 21.29 1.87
CA PRO A 556 10.72 21.33 1.51
C PRO A 556 10.37 20.24 0.47
N THR A 557 9.22 19.60 0.65
CA THR A 557 8.78 18.45 -0.18
C THR A 557 8.86 18.75 -1.67
N GLY A 558 8.29 19.88 -2.12
CA GLY A 558 8.30 20.25 -3.53
C GLY A 558 9.71 20.30 -4.12
N ARG A 559 10.67 20.89 -3.37
CA ARG A 559 12.04 21.02 -3.84
C ARG A 559 12.79 19.70 -3.91
N VAL A 560 12.65 18.86 -2.87
CA VAL A 560 13.40 17.60 -2.78
C VAL A 560 12.86 16.56 -3.75
N VAL A 561 11.53 16.38 -3.83
CA VAL A 561 10.94 15.34 -4.70
C VAL A 561 11.06 15.69 -6.19
N VAL A 562 10.95 16.96 -6.56
CA VAL A 562 11.08 17.38 -7.97
C VAL A 562 12.52 17.27 -8.46
N SER A 563 13.51 17.52 -7.60
CA SER A 563 14.93 17.44 -7.96
C SER A 563 15.43 16.00 -8.19
N SER A 564 14.66 14.98 -7.74
CA SER A 564 15.05 13.58 -7.87
C SER A 564 14.04 12.79 -8.70
N PRO A 565 14.36 12.37 -9.94
CA PRO A 565 13.44 11.62 -10.81
C PRO A 565 12.90 10.33 -10.18
N ALA A 566 13.70 9.68 -9.31
CA ALA A 566 13.31 8.45 -8.62
C ALA A 566 12.22 8.70 -7.55
N PHE A 567 12.23 9.87 -6.92
CA PHE A 567 11.30 10.25 -5.85
C PHE A 567 10.22 11.25 -6.29
N ALA A 568 10.17 11.60 -7.57
CA ALA A 568 9.12 12.49 -8.08
C ALA A 568 7.80 11.74 -8.24
N PRO A 569 6.66 12.27 -7.73
CA PRO A 569 5.34 11.70 -7.95
C PRO A 569 4.92 11.78 -9.43
N GLN A 570 3.95 10.94 -9.82
CA GLN A 570 3.50 10.87 -11.22
C GLN A 570 3.02 12.23 -11.73
N THR A 571 2.23 12.96 -10.94
CA THR A 571 1.74 14.29 -11.31
C THR A 571 2.88 15.26 -11.62
N ALA A 572 3.91 15.31 -10.77
CA ALA A 572 5.08 16.17 -11.01
C ALA A 572 5.84 15.78 -12.27
N LYS A 573 6.02 14.47 -12.53
CA LYS A 573 6.64 13.98 -13.76
C LYS A 573 5.85 14.37 -15.01
N ILE A 574 4.52 14.33 -14.96
CA ILE A 574 3.62 14.64 -16.08
C ILE A 574 3.61 16.14 -16.37
N LEU A 575 3.48 16.97 -15.32
CA LEU A 575 3.29 18.41 -15.45
C LEU A 575 4.59 19.22 -15.51
N ALA A 576 5.76 18.58 -15.34
CA ALA A 576 7.04 19.27 -15.48
C ALA A 576 7.10 20.15 -16.75
N PRO A 577 7.63 21.40 -16.65
CA PRO A 577 8.41 21.99 -15.56
C PRO A 577 7.58 22.62 -14.42
N GLN A 578 6.24 22.58 -14.46
CA GLN A 578 5.39 23.11 -13.39
C GLN A 578 5.49 22.21 -12.15
N GLU A 579 5.52 22.80 -10.96
CA GLU A 579 5.79 22.10 -9.68
C GLU A 579 4.52 21.57 -8.99
N TRP A 580 3.56 21.04 -9.74
CA TRP A 580 2.38 20.38 -9.21
C TRP A 580 2.76 18.97 -8.72
N LEU A 581 2.56 18.68 -7.45
CA LEU A 581 3.00 17.42 -6.85
C LEU A 581 1.91 16.36 -6.88
N THR A 582 0.64 16.75 -6.71
CA THR A 582 -0.47 15.82 -6.51
C THR A 582 -1.67 16.16 -7.35
N VAL A 583 -2.51 15.16 -7.62
CA VAL A 583 -3.80 15.36 -8.32
C VAL A 583 -4.72 16.26 -7.51
N SER A 584 -4.66 16.16 -6.17
CA SER A 584 -5.45 17.01 -5.26
C SER A 584 -5.15 18.49 -5.44
N GLN A 585 -3.87 18.85 -5.60
CA GLN A 585 -3.45 20.24 -5.88
C GLN A 585 -3.97 20.73 -7.22
N VAL A 586 -3.84 19.90 -8.27
CA VAL A 586 -4.33 20.24 -9.61
C VAL A 586 -5.84 20.43 -9.62
N ARG A 587 -6.58 19.55 -8.96
CA ARG A 587 -8.04 19.65 -8.82
C ARG A 587 -8.43 20.96 -8.15
N GLY A 588 -7.84 21.27 -7.00
CA GLY A 588 -8.12 22.51 -6.27
C GLY A 588 -7.83 23.77 -7.11
N ALA A 589 -6.75 23.78 -7.87
CA ALA A 589 -6.42 24.90 -8.77
C ALA A 589 -7.44 25.08 -9.91
N LEU A 590 -7.91 23.98 -10.50
CA LEU A 590 -8.92 24.03 -11.56
C LEU A 590 -10.30 24.46 -11.03
N GLU A 591 -10.67 24.05 -9.82
CA GLU A 591 -11.91 24.46 -9.16
C GLU A 591 -11.88 25.93 -8.73
N ALA A 592 -10.73 26.45 -8.32
CA ALA A 592 -10.55 27.86 -7.96
C ALA A 592 -10.51 28.80 -9.16
N GLY A 593 -10.13 28.29 -10.35
CA GLY A 593 -10.07 29.05 -11.62
C GLY A 593 -11.34 28.96 -12.47
N ALA A 594 -12.32 28.12 -12.08
CA ALA A 594 -13.62 28.00 -12.72
C ALA A 594 -14.67 28.88 -12.04
#